data_dd0eab8949f59ab4952480d84dfb8880
#
_entry.id   dd0eab8949f59ab4952480d84dfb8880
#
_cell.length_a   1.000
_cell.length_b   1.000
_cell.length_c   1.000
_cell.angle_alpha   90.00
_cell.angle_beta   90.00
_cell.angle_gamma   90.00
#
_symmetry.space_group_name_H-M   'P 1'
#
loop_
_entity.id
_entity.type
_entity.pdbx_description
1 polymer ?
#
loop_
_entity_poly.entity_id
_entity_poly.type
_entity_poly.pdbx_seq_one_letter_code
_entity_poly.pdbx_strand_id
1 'polypeptide(L)'
;MFNDFTRFDIEAGDVRFKGVMGGAGAPVLLLHGYPQTHIVWRHIAPVLARSYTVIAPDLPGYGDSRTLSGTPRWTKRRVAHALVELMRKMGHERFGIVGHDRGARSGYRLALDHPARVAAYASLTVVPIIDALDAVDRRFAMNAWHWFFLSQPADLPERMLAAAPDAFIERALARMAGGLDRIDPIALDAYRRAFRDPDVRHAMCEDYRAAVEEDSEYDTADRARGARLACPVLVLWSRRERAGQIATPIDIWRNWADDVSGCGIGGGHLLPEESHEEVLRELVPFLARHVPTKES
;
A
#
# COMPACT_ATOMS: atom_id res chain seq x y z
N MET A 1 -17.71 4.31 -10.31
CA MET A 1 -16.48 3.54 -10.05
C MET A 1 -16.73 2.38 -9.09
N PHE A 2 -17.37 2.57 -7.98
CA PHE A 2 -17.71 1.54 -6.99
C PHE A 2 -19.25 1.45 -6.86
N ASN A 3 -19.94 1.07 -7.96
CA ASN A 3 -21.41 1.17 -8.04
C ASN A 3 -22.13 0.30 -6.99
N ASP A 4 -21.57 -0.86 -6.66
CA ASP A 4 -22.13 -1.81 -5.70
C ASP A 4 -21.38 -1.81 -4.34
N PHE A 5 -20.64 -0.74 -4.06
CA PHE A 5 -19.89 -0.56 -2.82
C PHE A 5 -20.57 0.50 -1.93
N THR A 6 -20.55 0.23 -0.64
CA THR A 6 -20.97 1.18 0.39
C THR A 6 -19.77 1.95 0.92
N ARG A 7 -19.91 3.25 1.09
CA ARG A 7 -18.92 4.06 1.80
C ARG A 7 -19.01 3.81 3.30
N PHE A 8 -17.86 3.77 3.96
CA PHE A 8 -17.81 3.71 5.42
C PHE A 8 -17.02 4.88 6.01
N ASP A 9 -17.31 5.21 7.27
CA ASP A 9 -16.66 6.22 8.10
C ASP A 9 -16.58 5.64 9.52
N ILE A 10 -15.42 5.11 9.92
CA ILE A 10 -15.24 4.32 11.15
C ILE A 10 -14.00 4.79 11.88
N GLU A 11 -14.14 5.12 13.17
CA GLU A 11 -13.00 5.37 14.05
C GLU A 11 -12.44 4.06 14.59
N ALA A 12 -11.16 3.82 14.40
CA ALA A 12 -10.45 2.65 14.89
C ALA A 12 -8.96 2.97 15.13
N GLY A 13 -8.42 2.64 16.28
CA GLY A 13 -7.01 2.81 16.63
C GLY A 13 -6.48 4.24 16.40
N ASP A 14 -7.14 5.27 16.89
CA ASP A 14 -6.80 6.69 16.69
C ASP A 14 -6.85 7.18 15.25
N VAL A 15 -7.58 6.47 14.39
CA VAL A 15 -7.82 6.87 13.00
C VAL A 15 -9.32 6.90 12.74
N ARG A 16 -9.78 7.94 12.09
CA ARG A 16 -11.07 7.97 11.43
C ARG A 16 -10.87 7.52 9.99
N PHE A 17 -11.12 6.23 9.76
CA PHE A 17 -11.00 5.62 8.43
C PHE A 17 -12.22 5.94 7.58
N LYS A 18 -11.95 6.36 6.34
CA LYS A 18 -12.94 6.43 5.27
C LYS A 18 -12.50 5.54 4.12
N GLY A 19 -13.47 5.02 3.39
CA GLY A 19 -13.21 4.13 2.28
C GLY A 19 -14.48 3.51 1.74
N VAL A 20 -14.32 2.41 1.03
CA VAL A 20 -15.44 1.66 0.43
C VAL A 20 -15.37 0.19 0.80
N MET A 21 -16.55 -0.44 0.92
CA MET A 21 -16.67 -1.88 1.12
C MET A 21 -17.75 -2.45 0.22
N GLY A 22 -17.59 -3.70 -0.22
CA GLY A 22 -18.58 -4.36 -1.08
C GLY A 22 -18.33 -5.84 -1.21
N GLY A 23 -19.31 -6.55 -1.80
CA GLY A 23 -19.27 -7.99 -1.96
C GLY A 23 -19.63 -8.77 -0.70
N ALA A 24 -19.49 -10.09 -0.78
CA ALA A 24 -19.74 -11.03 0.32
C ALA A 24 -18.75 -12.19 0.24
N GLY A 25 -18.45 -12.80 1.38
CA GLY A 25 -17.50 -13.90 1.51
C GLY A 25 -16.35 -13.59 2.47
N ALA A 26 -15.22 -14.30 2.33
CA ALA A 26 -14.05 -14.07 3.16
C ALA A 26 -13.51 -12.64 2.97
N PRO A 27 -13.05 -11.97 4.05
CA PRO A 27 -12.62 -10.57 3.96
C PRO A 27 -11.25 -10.42 3.30
N VAL A 28 -11.12 -9.41 2.42
CA VAL A 28 -9.89 -8.98 1.77
C VAL A 28 -9.72 -7.46 1.95
N LEU A 29 -8.61 -7.07 2.57
CA LEU A 29 -8.23 -5.69 2.82
C LEU A 29 -7.32 -5.19 1.68
N LEU A 30 -7.72 -4.11 0.99
CA LEU A 30 -6.98 -3.50 -0.10
C LEU A 30 -6.34 -2.19 0.37
N LEU A 31 -5.01 -2.11 0.34
CA LEU A 31 -4.23 -0.98 0.86
C LEU A 31 -3.49 -0.28 -0.29
N HIS A 32 -3.88 0.97 -0.57
CA HIS A 32 -3.27 1.82 -1.60
C HIS A 32 -1.90 2.37 -1.18
N GLY A 33 -1.22 3.06 -2.10
CA GLY A 33 0.07 3.68 -1.83
C GLY A 33 0.10 5.19 -2.09
N TYR A 34 1.31 5.74 -2.05
CA TYR A 34 1.59 7.14 -2.34
C TYR A 34 1.56 7.40 -3.85
N PRO A 35 1.05 8.52 -4.32
CA PRO A 35 0.24 9.53 -3.61
C PRO A 35 -1.28 9.34 -3.85
N GLN A 36 -1.72 8.09 -3.85
CA GLN A 36 -3.06 7.67 -4.25
C GLN A 36 -4.04 7.60 -3.08
N THR A 37 -5.26 7.13 -3.37
CA THR A 37 -6.34 6.86 -2.41
C THR A 37 -6.95 5.50 -2.74
N HIS A 38 -7.97 5.06 -1.98
CA HIS A 38 -8.70 3.81 -2.27
C HIS A 38 -9.21 3.69 -3.72
N ILE A 39 -9.35 4.81 -4.45
CA ILE A 39 -9.80 4.85 -5.85
C ILE A 39 -8.90 4.03 -6.78
N VAL A 40 -7.63 3.82 -6.44
CA VAL A 40 -6.72 2.98 -7.22
C VAL A 40 -7.28 1.56 -7.44
N TRP A 41 -8.09 1.07 -6.53
CA TRP A 41 -8.68 -0.26 -6.56
C TRP A 41 -9.95 -0.40 -7.41
N ARG A 42 -10.40 0.66 -8.11
CA ARG A 42 -11.67 0.71 -8.86
C ARG A 42 -11.84 -0.38 -9.93
N HIS A 43 -10.75 -0.91 -10.46
CA HIS A 43 -10.78 -1.99 -11.45
C HIS A 43 -10.61 -3.39 -10.81
N ILE A 44 -9.94 -3.48 -9.68
CA ILE A 44 -9.64 -4.73 -8.98
C ILE A 44 -10.76 -5.08 -8.00
N ALA A 45 -11.18 -4.12 -7.17
CA ALA A 45 -12.16 -4.35 -6.12
C ALA A 45 -13.51 -4.94 -6.62
N PRO A 46 -14.12 -4.46 -7.73
CA PRO A 46 -15.38 -5.04 -8.22
C PRO A 46 -15.25 -6.50 -8.68
N VAL A 47 -14.09 -6.88 -9.18
CA VAL A 47 -13.84 -8.28 -9.59
C VAL A 47 -13.73 -9.18 -8.37
N LEU A 48 -12.97 -8.75 -7.35
CA LEU A 48 -12.81 -9.49 -6.10
C LEU A 48 -14.13 -9.56 -5.30
N ALA A 49 -14.95 -8.51 -5.35
CA ALA A 49 -16.23 -8.46 -4.64
C ALA A 49 -17.26 -9.50 -5.12
N ARG A 50 -17.03 -10.16 -6.25
CA ARG A 50 -17.84 -11.29 -6.70
C ARG A 50 -17.75 -12.51 -5.79
N SER A 51 -16.64 -12.63 -5.02
CA SER A 51 -16.34 -13.79 -4.17
C SER A 51 -15.89 -13.42 -2.76
N TYR A 52 -15.56 -12.17 -2.50
CA TYR A 52 -14.98 -11.70 -1.25
C TYR A 52 -15.73 -10.49 -0.70
N THR A 53 -15.69 -10.32 0.63
CA THR A 53 -15.96 -9.03 1.25
C THR A 53 -14.72 -8.18 1.11
N VAL A 54 -14.77 -7.19 0.23
CA VAL A 54 -13.64 -6.29 -0.08
C VAL A 54 -13.76 -5.04 0.76
N ILE A 55 -12.68 -4.68 1.47
CA ILE A 55 -12.57 -3.46 2.29
C ILE A 55 -11.39 -2.66 1.74
N ALA A 56 -11.63 -1.44 1.28
CA ALA A 56 -10.61 -0.55 0.72
C ALA A 56 -10.64 0.81 1.44
N PRO A 57 -9.92 0.96 2.57
CA PRO A 57 -9.79 2.24 3.26
C PRO A 57 -8.79 3.16 2.53
N ASP A 58 -8.92 4.46 2.72
CA ASP A 58 -7.78 5.36 2.64
C ASP A 58 -6.87 5.11 3.85
N LEU A 59 -5.55 5.08 3.60
CA LEU A 59 -4.55 4.92 4.67
C LEU A 59 -4.63 6.09 5.68
N PRO A 60 -4.17 5.91 6.93
CA PRO A 60 -4.15 6.99 7.92
C PRO A 60 -3.48 8.26 7.38
N GLY A 61 -4.22 9.36 7.37
CA GLY A 61 -3.78 10.66 6.86
C GLY A 61 -3.78 10.81 5.33
N TYR A 62 -4.17 9.78 4.58
CA TYR A 62 -4.35 9.86 3.12
C TYR A 62 -5.84 10.02 2.76
N GLY A 63 -6.09 10.55 1.56
CA GLY A 63 -7.44 10.67 1.03
C GLY A 63 -8.38 11.40 1.99
N ASP A 64 -9.46 10.74 2.36
CA ASP A 64 -10.45 11.26 3.32
C ASP A 64 -10.25 10.72 4.75
N SER A 65 -9.31 9.77 4.98
CA SER A 65 -8.98 9.29 6.32
C SER A 65 -8.16 10.32 7.11
N ARG A 66 -8.39 10.41 8.42
CA ARG A 66 -7.71 11.35 9.30
C ARG A 66 -7.13 10.65 10.51
N THR A 67 -5.91 11.03 10.88
CA THR A 67 -5.31 10.64 12.15
C THR A 67 -5.88 11.52 13.26
N LEU A 68 -6.29 10.92 14.39
CA LEU A 68 -6.86 11.63 15.53
C LEU A 68 -5.76 12.09 16.50
N SER A 69 -4.56 11.53 16.36
CA SER A 69 -3.38 11.89 17.14
C SER A 69 -2.13 11.81 16.25
N GLY A 70 -1.33 12.87 16.24
CA GLY A 70 -0.04 12.92 15.54
C GLY A 70 1.13 12.33 16.34
N THR A 71 0.96 12.14 17.66
CA THR A 71 2.03 11.68 18.54
C THR A 71 1.63 10.38 19.24
N PRO A 72 2.46 9.32 19.20
CA PRO A 72 3.70 9.20 18.45
C PRO A 72 3.48 9.19 16.92
N ARG A 73 4.57 9.34 16.13
CA ARG A 73 4.52 9.33 14.65
C ARG A 73 3.80 8.08 14.11
N TRP A 74 3.16 8.21 12.93
CA TRP A 74 2.42 7.14 12.28
C TRP A 74 3.36 6.19 11.52
N THR A 75 4.05 5.32 12.29
CA THR A 75 4.86 4.23 11.75
C THR A 75 3.98 3.15 11.11
N LYS A 76 4.55 2.29 10.27
CA LYS A 76 3.84 1.14 9.69
C LYS A 76 3.29 0.20 10.76
N ARG A 77 3.98 0.08 11.89
CA ARG A 77 3.51 -0.68 13.06
C ARG A 77 2.23 -0.08 13.65
N ARG A 78 2.17 1.24 13.79
CA ARG A 78 0.97 1.92 14.30
C ARG A 78 -0.18 1.85 13.28
N VAL A 79 0.13 2.00 11.98
CA VAL A 79 -0.84 1.80 10.90
C VAL A 79 -1.40 0.38 10.92
N ALA A 80 -0.54 -0.63 11.05
CA ALA A 80 -0.93 -2.03 11.14
C ALA A 80 -1.90 -2.30 12.29
N HIS A 81 -1.60 -1.76 13.48
CA HIS A 81 -2.49 -1.87 14.63
C HIS A 81 -3.86 -1.24 14.37
N ALA A 82 -3.91 -0.02 13.83
CA ALA A 82 -5.16 0.66 13.51
C ALA A 82 -5.99 -0.09 12.46
N LEU A 83 -5.34 -0.70 11.45
CA LEU A 83 -6.00 -1.53 10.46
C LEU A 83 -6.59 -2.82 11.05
N VAL A 84 -5.90 -3.46 12.01
CA VAL A 84 -6.44 -4.62 12.75
C VAL A 84 -7.69 -4.20 13.52
N GLU A 85 -7.66 -3.05 14.20
CA GLU A 85 -8.83 -2.53 14.93
C GLU A 85 -10.00 -2.17 13.99
N LEU A 86 -9.71 -1.63 12.79
CA LEU A 86 -10.73 -1.40 11.76
C LEU A 86 -11.40 -2.72 11.36
N MET A 87 -10.61 -3.73 11.01
CA MET A 87 -11.13 -5.03 10.58
C MET A 87 -11.93 -5.71 11.71
N ARG A 88 -11.45 -5.62 12.95
CA ARG A 88 -12.16 -6.14 14.13
C ARG A 88 -13.52 -5.44 14.34
N LYS A 89 -13.58 -4.12 14.21
CA LYS A 89 -14.84 -3.36 14.30
C LYS A 89 -15.83 -3.70 13.19
N MET A 90 -15.33 -4.13 12.03
CA MET A 90 -16.15 -4.64 10.92
C MET A 90 -16.52 -6.13 11.09
N GLY A 91 -16.12 -6.79 12.18
CA GLY A 91 -16.44 -8.20 12.44
C GLY A 91 -15.50 -9.20 11.78
N HIS A 92 -14.33 -8.77 11.34
CA HIS A 92 -13.37 -9.62 10.62
C HIS A 92 -12.12 -9.89 11.47
N GLU A 93 -12.01 -11.12 11.98
CA GLU A 93 -10.88 -11.54 12.83
C GLU A 93 -9.65 -11.98 12.01
N ARG A 94 -9.86 -12.53 10.82
CA ARG A 94 -8.79 -13.00 9.93
C ARG A 94 -9.14 -12.64 8.49
N PHE A 95 -8.16 -12.12 7.72
CA PHE A 95 -8.40 -11.59 6.38
C PHE A 95 -7.19 -11.74 5.47
N GLY A 96 -7.42 -11.68 4.16
CA GLY A 96 -6.37 -11.50 3.15
C GLY A 96 -5.97 -10.03 3.04
N ILE A 97 -4.73 -9.76 2.67
CA ILE A 97 -4.22 -8.40 2.41
C ILE A 97 -3.68 -8.31 0.99
N VAL A 98 -4.08 -7.27 0.27
CA VAL A 98 -3.47 -6.86 -0.99
C VAL A 98 -2.98 -5.42 -0.82
N GLY A 99 -1.69 -5.24 -0.84
CA GLY A 99 -1.10 -3.91 -0.68
C GLY A 99 -0.33 -3.47 -1.92
N HIS A 100 -0.42 -2.19 -2.23
CA HIS A 100 0.37 -1.52 -3.25
C HIS A 100 1.23 -0.45 -2.61
N ASP A 101 2.51 -0.35 -2.94
CA ASP A 101 3.47 0.68 -2.50
C ASP A 101 3.47 0.88 -0.97
N ARG A 102 3.10 2.05 -0.42
CA ARG A 102 3.03 2.33 1.03
C ARG A 102 2.03 1.41 1.73
N GLY A 103 0.95 1.03 1.06
CA GLY A 103 -0.01 0.05 1.56
C GLY A 103 0.56 -1.35 1.67
N ALA A 104 1.40 -1.77 0.71
CA ALA A 104 2.10 -3.04 0.82
C ALA A 104 3.09 -3.04 2.00
N ARG A 105 3.76 -1.91 2.26
CA ARG A 105 4.63 -1.76 3.42
C ARG A 105 3.87 -1.84 4.75
N SER A 106 2.68 -1.28 4.81
CA SER A 106 1.77 -1.47 5.95
C SER A 106 1.29 -2.92 6.07
N GLY A 107 1.04 -3.58 4.93
CA GLY A 107 0.57 -4.96 4.86
C GLY A 107 1.57 -5.98 5.40
N TYR A 108 2.84 -5.91 5.01
CA TYR A 108 3.82 -6.86 5.57
C TYR A 108 4.10 -6.60 7.05
N ARG A 109 4.11 -5.33 7.48
CA ARG A 109 4.23 -5.00 8.90
C ARG A 109 3.07 -5.56 9.71
N LEU A 110 1.85 -5.48 9.18
CA LEU A 110 0.68 -6.09 9.80
C LEU A 110 0.84 -7.61 9.88
N ALA A 111 1.31 -8.25 8.81
CA ALA A 111 1.50 -9.69 8.79
C ALA A 111 2.60 -10.18 9.74
N LEU A 112 3.67 -9.40 9.96
CA LEU A 112 4.71 -9.69 10.94
C LEU A 112 4.23 -9.49 12.39
N ASP A 113 3.55 -8.38 12.67
CA ASP A 113 3.16 -8.03 14.04
C ASP A 113 1.87 -8.75 14.49
N HIS A 114 0.99 -9.14 13.54
CA HIS A 114 -0.30 -9.78 13.81
C HIS A 114 -0.51 -11.05 12.96
N PRO A 115 0.37 -12.06 13.03
CA PRO A 115 0.34 -13.21 12.12
C PRO A 115 -0.96 -14.01 12.17
N ALA A 116 -1.63 -14.06 13.33
CA ALA A 116 -2.92 -14.74 13.46
C ALA A 116 -4.07 -14.06 12.69
N ARG A 117 -3.91 -12.79 12.33
CA ARG A 117 -4.92 -11.99 11.61
C ARG A 117 -4.84 -12.14 10.10
N VAL A 118 -3.70 -12.55 9.56
CA VAL A 118 -3.45 -12.55 8.12
C VAL A 118 -3.52 -13.97 7.55
N ALA A 119 -4.44 -14.18 6.63
CA ALA A 119 -4.59 -15.44 5.93
C ALA A 119 -3.60 -15.59 4.76
N ALA A 120 -3.39 -14.49 4.02
CA ALA A 120 -2.47 -14.39 2.90
C ALA A 120 -2.12 -12.93 2.64
N TYR A 121 -0.96 -12.66 2.08
CA TYR A 121 -0.48 -11.31 1.77
C TYR A 121 -0.01 -11.22 0.32
N ALA A 122 -0.52 -10.23 -0.42
CA ALA A 122 -0.04 -9.88 -1.75
C ALA A 122 0.65 -8.50 -1.73
N SER A 123 1.92 -8.47 -2.14
CA SER A 123 2.75 -7.27 -2.25
C SER A 123 2.87 -6.84 -3.70
N LEU A 124 2.40 -5.63 -4.02
CA LEU A 124 2.54 -5.04 -5.34
C LEU A 124 3.63 -3.96 -5.31
N THR A 125 4.64 -4.12 -6.16
CA THR A 125 5.73 -3.19 -6.53
C THR A 125 6.83 -2.92 -5.51
N VAL A 126 6.74 -3.41 -4.29
CA VAL A 126 7.74 -3.10 -3.26
C VAL A 126 8.44 -4.33 -2.68
N VAL A 127 9.57 -4.06 -2.05
CA VAL A 127 10.27 -4.93 -1.11
C VAL A 127 10.22 -4.30 0.28
N PRO A 128 10.58 -5.02 1.37
CA PRO A 128 10.64 -4.43 2.72
C PRO A 128 11.48 -3.16 2.76
N ILE A 129 11.20 -2.29 3.74
CA ILE A 129 11.80 -0.93 3.78
C ILE A 129 13.30 -1.01 3.88
N ILE A 130 13.83 -1.82 4.78
CA ILE A 130 15.27 -1.93 4.99
C ILE A 130 15.99 -2.46 3.74
N ASP A 131 15.42 -3.43 3.02
CA ASP A 131 16.03 -3.95 1.79
C ASP A 131 16.03 -2.90 0.67
N ALA A 132 15.01 -2.03 0.62
CA ALA A 132 14.98 -0.91 -0.31
C ALA A 132 16.02 0.16 0.04
N LEU A 133 16.23 0.45 1.33
CA LEU A 133 17.22 1.43 1.80
C LEU A 133 18.66 0.91 1.64
N ASP A 134 18.91 -0.36 1.92
CA ASP A 134 20.20 -1.00 1.71
C ASP A 134 20.61 -1.05 0.22
N ALA A 135 19.62 -1.04 -0.69
CA ALA A 135 19.83 -1.03 -2.13
C ALA A 135 19.95 0.38 -2.75
N VAL A 136 20.08 1.44 -1.92
CA VAL A 136 20.18 2.81 -2.43
C VAL A 136 21.48 3.01 -3.20
N ASP A 137 21.32 3.30 -4.47
CA ASP A 137 22.40 3.71 -5.37
C ASP A 137 22.03 5.00 -6.11
N ARG A 138 22.90 5.44 -7.03
CA ARG A 138 22.62 6.63 -7.86
C ARG A 138 21.31 6.47 -8.67
N ARG A 139 21.02 5.27 -9.19
CA ARG A 139 19.79 5.01 -9.97
C ARG A 139 18.57 5.11 -9.07
N PHE A 140 18.60 4.50 -7.90
CA PHE A 140 17.53 4.60 -6.91
C PHE A 140 17.30 6.07 -6.51
N ALA A 141 18.36 6.80 -6.13
CA ALA A 141 18.26 8.19 -5.70
C ALA A 141 17.62 9.09 -6.78
N MET A 142 17.98 8.90 -8.06
CA MET A 142 17.39 9.65 -9.17
C MET A 142 15.96 9.23 -9.48
N ASN A 143 15.60 7.97 -9.25
CA ASN A 143 14.27 7.44 -9.51
C ASN A 143 13.30 7.67 -8.36
N ALA A 144 13.74 7.53 -7.14
CA ALA A 144 12.97 7.67 -5.91
C ALA A 144 13.37 8.90 -5.10
N TRP A 145 13.82 9.98 -5.76
CA TRP A 145 14.29 11.22 -5.13
C TRP A 145 13.30 11.79 -4.10
N HIS A 146 12.00 11.55 -4.33
CA HIS A 146 10.94 12.00 -3.42
C HIS A 146 11.03 11.35 -2.03
N TRP A 147 11.67 10.17 -1.87
CA TRP A 147 11.92 9.57 -0.56
C TRP A 147 12.79 10.49 0.29
N PHE A 148 13.89 10.98 -0.29
CA PHE A 148 14.85 11.85 0.39
C PHE A 148 14.29 13.26 0.62
N PHE A 149 13.45 13.73 -0.28
CA PHE A 149 12.81 15.03 -0.16
C PHE A 149 11.70 15.02 0.89
N LEU A 150 10.77 14.07 0.83
CA LEU A 150 9.62 14.00 1.74
C LEU A 150 10.03 13.63 3.17
N SER A 151 11.17 12.95 3.35
CA SER A 151 11.71 12.62 4.67
C SER A 151 12.52 13.73 5.32
N GLN A 152 12.72 14.88 4.64
CA GLN A 152 13.39 16.00 5.29
C GLN A 152 12.60 16.52 6.51
N PRO A 153 13.27 17.13 7.51
CA PRO A 153 12.60 17.68 8.68
C PRO A 153 11.43 18.60 8.34
N ALA A 154 10.38 18.55 9.16
CA ALA A 154 9.26 19.47 9.05
C ALA A 154 9.75 20.91 9.34
N ASP A 155 9.21 21.89 8.65
CA ASP A 155 8.11 21.88 7.68
C ASP A 155 8.60 22.16 6.22
N LEU A 156 9.88 21.89 5.94
CA LEU A 156 10.45 22.26 4.64
C LEU A 156 9.73 21.60 3.45
N PRO A 157 9.52 20.26 3.40
CA PRO A 157 8.80 19.64 2.30
C PRO A 157 7.37 20.15 2.18
N GLU A 158 6.66 20.27 3.28
CA GLU A 158 5.27 20.71 3.31
C GLU A 158 5.09 22.11 2.69
N ARG A 159 5.99 23.04 3.02
CA ARG A 159 5.97 24.39 2.45
C ARG A 159 6.27 24.41 0.95
N MET A 160 7.23 23.60 0.50
CA MET A 160 7.56 23.49 -0.92
C MET A 160 6.41 22.83 -1.70
N LEU A 161 5.79 21.78 -1.16
CA LEU A 161 4.62 21.14 -1.76
C LEU A 161 3.40 22.06 -1.84
N ALA A 162 3.22 22.94 -0.85
CA ALA A 162 2.13 23.92 -0.82
C ALA A 162 2.23 24.98 -1.93
N ALA A 163 3.42 25.24 -2.44
CA ALA A 163 3.62 26.25 -3.49
C ALA A 163 3.01 25.84 -4.84
N ALA A 164 3.03 24.54 -5.19
CA ALA A 164 2.48 24.03 -6.43
C ALA A 164 2.04 22.55 -6.30
N PRO A 165 1.00 22.26 -5.49
CA PRO A 165 0.63 20.89 -5.15
C PRO A 165 0.27 20.04 -6.38
N ASP A 166 -0.51 20.59 -7.31
CA ASP A 166 -0.92 19.89 -8.52
C ASP A 166 0.26 19.55 -9.43
N ALA A 167 1.16 20.50 -9.65
CA ALA A 167 2.34 20.26 -10.48
C ALA A 167 3.24 19.18 -9.90
N PHE A 168 3.36 19.13 -8.56
CA PHE A 168 4.16 18.11 -7.90
C PHE A 168 3.53 16.71 -8.03
N ILE A 169 2.25 16.58 -7.69
CA ILE A 169 1.57 15.26 -7.74
C ILE A 169 1.48 14.73 -9.16
N GLU A 170 1.19 15.60 -10.14
CA GLU A 170 1.14 15.21 -11.55
C GLU A 170 2.51 14.72 -12.04
N ARG A 171 3.58 15.40 -11.66
CA ARG A 171 4.93 14.96 -12.00
C ARG A 171 5.28 13.61 -11.38
N ALA A 172 4.91 13.39 -10.12
CA ALA A 172 5.11 12.12 -9.43
C ALA A 172 4.33 10.99 -10.11
N LEU A 173 3.04 11.19 -10.35
CA LEU A 173 2.16 10.20 -10.98
C LEU A 173 2.58 9.90 -12.42
N ALA A 174 2.88 10.93 -13.23
CA ALA A 174 3.36 10.76 -14.61
C ALA A 174 4.63 9.92 -14.68
N ARG A 175 5.56 10.14 -13.73
CA ARG A 175 6.79 9.36 -13.65
C ARG A 175 6.50 7.90 -13.30
N MET A 176 5.65 7.65 -12.30
CA MET A 176 5.31 6.31 -11.83
C MET A 176 4.57 5.50 -12.89
N ALA A 177 3.56 6.08 -13.54
CA ALA A 177 2.77 5.43 -14.58
C ALA A 177 3.45 5.44 -15.97
N GLY A 178 4.39 6.36 -16.20
CA GLY A 178 4.99 6.59 -17.52
C GLY A 178 4.16 7.49 -18.42
N GLY A 179 3.26 8.32 -17.84
CA GLY A 179 2.41 9.32 -18.47
C GLY A 179 1.13 9.54 -17.67
N LEU A 180 0.63 10.78 -17.62
CA LEU A 180 -0.66 11.07 -16.95
C LEU A 180 -1.86 10.51 -17.73
N ASP A 181 -1.73 10.33 -19.03
CA ASP A 181 -2.72 9.74 -19.92
C ASP A 181 -3.03 8.28 -19.59
N ARG A 182 -2.21 7.63 -18.79
CA ARG A 182 -2.41 6.26 -18.29
C ARG A 182 -3.25 6.20 -17.01
N ILE A 183 -3.59 7.34 -16.44
CA ILE A 183 -4.40 7.43 -15.22
C ILE A 183 -5.79 7.94 -15.61
N ASP A 184 -6.81 7.25 -15.14
CA ASP A 184 -8.20 7.68 -15.34
C ASP A 184 -8.39 9.13 -14.85
N PRO A 185 -9.00 10.03 -15.64
CA PRO A 185 -9.17 11.44 -15.28
C PRO A 185 -9.91 11.65 -13.96
N ILE A 186 -10.89 10.80 -13.62
CA ILE A 186 -11.64 10.91 -12.36
C ILE A 186 -10.75 10.50 -11.18
N ALA A 187 -9.91 9.46 -11.35
CA ALA A 187 -8.93 9.07 -10.34
C ALA A 187 -7.87 10.15 -10.13
N LEU A 188 -7.34 10.71 -11.21
CA LEU A 188 -6.36 11.80 -11.16
C LEU A 188 -6.92 13.03 -10.42
N ASP A 189 -8.17 13.41 -10.69
CA ASP A 189 -8.82 14.52 -9.99
C ASP A 189 -8.98 14.24 -8.48
N ALA A 190 -9.31 13.00 -8.12
CA ALA A 190 -9.39 12.61 -6.71
C ALA A 190 -8.02 12.68 -6.01
N TYR A 191 -6.94 12.25 -6.69
CA TYR A 191 -5.59 12.36 -6.14
C TYR A 191 -5.15 13.82 -5.98
N ARG A 192 -5.45 14.69 -6.96
CA ARG A 192 -5.20 16.15 -6.85
C ARG A 192 -5.94 16.76 -5.66
N ARG A 193 -7.25 16.46 -5.52
CA ARG A 193 -8.05 16.98 -4.40
C ARG A 193 -7.47 16.59 -3.06
N ALA A 194 -7.13 15.30 -2.88
CA ALA A 194 -6.50 14.83 -1.65
C ALA A 194 -5.17 15.55 -1.40
N PHE A 195 -4.33 15.68 -2.40
CA PHE A 195 -3.00 16.29 -2.26
C PHE A 195 -3.03 17.82 -2.02
N ARG A 196 -4.11 18.51 -2.38
CA ARG A 196 -4.31 19.94 -2.06
C ARG A 196 -4.56 20.19 -0.57
N ASP A 197 -4.99 19.16 0.18
CA ASP A 197 -5.17 19.25 1.62
C ASP A 197 -3.81 19.30 2.35
N PRO A 198 -3.51 20.32 3.17
CA PRO A 198 -2.25 20.43 3.88
C PRO A 198 -2.02 19.28 4.88
N ASP A 199 -3.08 18.76 5.51
CA ASP A 199 -2.98 17.65 6.46
C ASP A 199 -2.57 16.37 5.75
N VAL A 200 -3.08 16.14 4.54
CA VAL A 200 -2.70 14.99 3.71
C VAL A 200 -1.24 15.08 3.28
N ARG A 201 -0.76 16.26 2.85
CA ARG A 201 0.66 16.45 2.50
C ARG A 201 1.57 16.24 3.70
N HIS A 202 1.18 16.76 4.87
CA HIS A 202 1.94 16.54 6.11
C HIS A 202 1.99 15.05 6.48
N ALA A 203 0.84 14.36 6.45
CA ALA A 203 0.78 12.92 6.74
C ALA A 203 1.65 12.10 5.76
N MET A 204 1.67 12.46 4.47
CA MET A 204 2.56 11.82 3.50
C MET A 204 4.04 12.05 3.85
N CYS A 205 4.44 13.26 4.23
CA CYS A 205 5.81 13.54 4.67
C CYS A 205 6.17 12.73 5.92
N GLU A 206 5.29 12.69 6.92
CA GLU A 206 5.49 11.90 8.15
C GLU A 206 5.61 10.41 7.86
N ASP A 207 4.87 9.88 6.90
CA ASP A 207 4.96 8.49 6.45
C ASP A 207 6.36 8.17 5.87
N TYR A 208 6.97 9.10 5.11
CA TYR A 208 8.33 8.93 4.60
C TYR A 208 9.40 9.13 5.68
N ARG A 209 9.20 10.05 6.64
CA ARG A 209 10.08 10.21 7.81
C ARG A 209 10.09 8.94 8.65
N ALA A 210 8.91 8.40 8.98
CA ALA A 210 8.79 7.14 9.69
C ALA A 210 9.51 5.99 8.97
N ALA A 211 9.44 5.95 7.63
CA ALA A 211 10.07 4.88 6.86
C ALA A 211 11.59 4.87 6.98
N VAL A 212 12.23 6.04 6.94
CA VAL A 212 13.70 6.13 6.98
C VAL A 212 14.26 6.10 8.41
N GLU A 213 13.42 6.29 9.41
CA GLU A 213 13.77 6.27 10.83
C GLU A 213 13.21 4.99 11.48
N GLU A 214 12.07 5.07 12.16
CA GLU A 214 11.56 4.01 13.04
C GLU A 214 11.20 2.70 12.27
N ASP A 215 10.61 2.79 11.09
CA ASP A 215 10.21 1.58 10.34
C ASP A 215 11.43 0.78 9.86
N SER A 216 12.52 1.47 9.46
CA SER A 216 13.77 0.81 9.09
C SER A 216 14.47 0.16 10.29
N GLU A 217 14.36 0.76 11.47
CA GLU A 217 14.87 0.17 12.73
C GLU A 217 14.07 -1.09 13.09
N TYR A 218 12.75 -1.06 12.95
CA TYR A 218 11.90 -2.24 13.17
C TYR A 218 12.26 -3.38 12.21
N ASP A 219 12.42 -3.08 10.92
CA ASP A 219 12.81 -4.09 9.93
C ASP A 219 14.20 -4.65 10.21
N THR A 220 15.15 -3.80 10.63
CA THR A 220 16.50 -4.21 11.01
C THR A 220 16.46 -5.18 12.19
N ALA A 221 15.69 -4.87 13.23
CA ALA A 221 15.53 -5.73 14.40
C ALA A 221 14.83 -7.05 14.03
N ASP A 222 13.82 -7.01 13.18
CA ASP A 222 13.11 -8.20 12.71
C ASP A 222 14.01 -9.11 11.89
N ARG A 223 14.78 -8.55 10.96
CA ARG A 223 15.77 -9.29 10.15
C ARG A 223 16.86 -9.93 11.04
N ALA A 224 17.36 -9.20 12.03
CA ALA A 224 18.38 -9.71 12.95
C ALA A 224 17.92 -10.89 13.80
N ARG A 225 16.63 -10.94 14.17
CA ARG A 225 16.03 -12.07 14.90
C ARG A 225 15.45 -13.17 14.01
N GLY A 226 15.58 -13.05 12.68
CA GLY A 226 15.02 -14.01 11.72
C GLY A 226 13.49 -14.04 11.68
N ALA A 227 12.82 -12.91 11.95
CA ALA A 227 11.37 -12.82 11.88
C ALA A 227 10.88 -13.07 10.46
N ARG A 228 9.83 -13.87 10.31
CA ARG A 228 9.26 -14.26 9.00
C ARG A 228 7.75 -14.15 9.01
N LEU A 229 7.18 -13.82 7.86
CA LEU A 229 5.73 -13.87 7.66
C LEU A 229 5.26 -15.33 7.72
N ALA A 230 4.25 -15.57 8.54
CA ALA A 230 3.68 -16.90 8.73
C ALA A 230 2.61 -17.27 7.67
N CYS A 231 2.24 -16.32 6.81
CA CYS A 231 1.25 -16.53 5.74
C CYS A 231 1.93 -16.65 4.36
N PRO A 232 1.25 -17.29 3.38
CA PRO A 232 1.68 -17.24 1.99
C PRO A 232 1.78 -15.83 1.45
N VAL A 233 2.81 -15.58 0.60
CA VAL A 233 3.11 -14.27 0.03
C VAL A 233 3.09 -14.33 -1.50
N LEU A 234 2.29 -13.47 -2.13
CA LEU A 234 2.35 -13.20 -3.56
C LEU A 234 3.10 -11.90 -3.81
N VAL A 235 4.12 -11.93 -4.67
CA VAL A 235 4.91 -10.74 -5.00
C VAL A 235 4.74 -10.41 -6.48
N LEU A 236 4.15 -9.26 -6.78
CA LEU A 236 3.99 -8.75 -8.13
C LEU A 236 4.81 -7.47 -8.30
N TRP A 237 5.66 -7.43 -9.33
CA TRP A 237 6.53 -6.27 -9.55
C TRP A 237 6.50 -5.77 -11.00
N SER A 238 6.81 -4.50 -11.20
CA SER A 238 6.96 -3.91 -12.52
C SER A 238 8.19 -4.46 -13.23
N ARG A 239 7.99 -5.12 -14.38
CA ARG A 239 9.10 -5.53 -15.27
C ARG A 239 9.85 -4.30 -15.80
N ARG A 240 9.17 -3.18 -16.00
CA ARG A 240 9.78 -1.93 -16.49
C ARG A 240 10.74 -1.33 -15.47
N GLU A 241 10.35 -1.27 -14.22
CA GLU A 241 11.20 -0.70 -13.16
C GLU A 241 12.42 -1.58 -12.84
N ARG A 242 12.29 -2.89 -13.01
CA ARG A 242 13.34 -3.88 -12.75
C ARG A 242 14.17 -4.24 -13.98
N ALA A 243 13.94 -3.59 -15.12
CA ALA A 243 14.72 -3.85 -16.33
C ALA A 243 16.23 -3.66 -16.08
N GLY A 244 17.00 -4.72 -16.39
CA GLY A 244 18.45 -4.74 -16.19
C GLY A 244 18.93 -5.06 -14.77
N GLN A 245 18.04 -5.44 -13.83
CA GLN A 245 18.42 -5.96 -12.52
C GLN A 245 18.48 -7.49 -12.55
N ILE A 246 19.50 -8.06 -11.88
CA ILE A 246 19.72 -9.53 -11.83
C ILE A 246 18.84 -10.15 -10.76
N ALA A 247 18.80 -9.58 -9.55
CA ALA A 247 17.98 -10.08 -8.45
C ALA A 247 16.52 -9.69 -8.63
N THR A 248 15.62 -10.64 -8.41
CA THR A 248 14.18 -10.41 -8.42
C THR A 248 13.66 -10.03 -7.03
N PRO A 249 12.51 -9.34 -6.92
CA PRO A 249 11.87 -9.12 -5.63
C PRO A 249 11.56 -10.42 -4.86
N ILE A 250 11.31 -11.53 -5.55
CA ILE A 250 11.11 -12.84 -4.89
C ILE A 250 12.33 -13.25 -4.07
N ASP A 251 13.55 -13.04 -4.58
CA ASP A 251 14.77 -13.42 -3.87
C ASP A 251 14.92 -12.65 -2.56
N ILE A 252 14.50 -11.40 -2.54
CA ILE A 252 14.45 -10.58 -1.33
C ILE A 252 13.36 -11.10 -0.38
N TRP A 253 12.14 -11.31 -0.88
CA TRP A 253 11.02 -11.75 -0.06
C TRP A 253 11.20 -13.15 0.55
N ARG A 254 12.00 -14.02 -0.06
CA ARG A 254 12.38 -15.33 0.53
C ARG A 254 13.19 -15.20 1.82
N ASN A 255 13.81 -14.04 2.09
CA ASN A 255 14.42 -13.77 3.38
C ASN A 255 13.37 -13.44 4.46
N TRP A 256 12.15 -13.07 4.07
CA TRP A 256 11.08 -12.62 4.95
C TRP A 256 9.90 -13.58 5.05
N ALA A 257 9.80 -14.58 4.18
CA ALA A 257 8.73 -15.57 4.18
C ALA A 257 9.21 -16.91 3.61
N ASP A 258 8.58 -18.00 4.02
CA ASP A 258 8.91 -19.35 3.51
C ASP A 258 8.12 -19.69 2.25
N ASP A 259 6.85 -19.30 2.18
CA ASP A 259 5.96 -19.54 1.05
C ASP A 259 5.82 -18.24 0.23
N VAL A 260 6.67 -18.10 -0.80
CA VAL A 260 6.72 -16.92 -1.68
C VAL A 260 6.55 -17.35 -3.13
N SER A 261 5.54 -16.79 -3.77
CA SER A 261 5.28 -16.92 -5.20
C SER A 261 5.16 -15.54 -5.85
N GLY A 262 5.16 -15.48 -7.17
CA GLY A 262 4.92 -14.23 -7.90
C GLY A 262 5.64 -14.12 -9.22
N CYS A 263 5.42 -13.00 -9.89
CA CYS A 263 6.00 -12.73 -11.19
C CYS A 263 6.09 -11.25 -11.52
N GLY A 264 6.83 -10.93 -12.57
CA GLY A 264 6.85 -9.58 -13.14
C GLY A 264 5.58 -9.31 -13.96
N ILE A 265 4.98 -8.15 -13.72
CA ILE A 265 3.80 -7.63 -14.42
C ILE A 265 4.23 -6.54 -15.43
N GLY A 266 3.53 -6.41 -16.53
CA GLY A 266 3.69 -5.28 -17.46
C GLY A 266 3.34 -3.95 -16.79
N GLY A 267 3.77 -2.82 -17.37
CA GLY A 267 3.50 -1.49 -16.82
C GLY A 267 4.59 -0.95 -15.90
N GLY A 268 4.31 0.16 -15.26
CA GLY A 268 5.19 0.86 -14.31
C GLY A 268 4.87 0.57 -12.86
N HIS A 269 5.07 1.58 -12.02
CA HIS A 269 4.88 1.45 -10.57
C HIS A 269 3.42 1.28 -10.18
N LEU A 270 2.51 1.91 -10.88
CA LEU A 270 1.10 1.95 -10.54
C LEU A 270 0.33 0.75 -11.12
N LEU A 271 0.78 -0.48 -10.80
CA LEU A 271 0.20 -1.71 -11.35
C LEU A 271 -1.33 -1.81 -11.27
N PRO A 272 -1.99 -1.39 -10.17
CA PRO A 272 -3.46 -1.41 -10.13
C PRO A 272 -4.14 -0.46 -11.12
N GLU A 273 -3.44 0.59 -11.54
CA GLU A 273 -3.89 1.53 -12.58
C GLU A 273 -3.61 1.01 -13.99
N GLU A 274 -2.36 0.59 -14.20
CA GLU A 274 -1.80 0.35 -15.51
C GLU A 274 -2.05 -1.07 -16.04
N SER A 275 -2.13 -2.04 -15.15
CA SER A 275 -2.08 -3.47 -15.50
C SER A 275 -2.99 -4.33 -14.63
N HIS A 276 -4.15 -3.78 -14.26
CA HIS A 276 -5.08 -4.45 -13.35
C HIS A 276 -5.52 -5.85 -13.83
N GLU A 277 -5.61 -6.08 -15.15
CA GLU A 277 -5.96 -7.40 -15.70
C GLU A 277 -4.86 -8.43 -15.46
N GLU A 278 -3.57 -8.06 -15.65
CA GLU A 278 -2.46 -8.96 -15.34
C GLU A 278 -2.37 -9.20 -13.82
N VAL A 279 -2.58 -8.16 -13.01
CA VAL A 279 -2.62 -8.29 -11.55
C VAL A 279 -3.74 -9.26 -11.12
N LEU A 280 -4.94 -9.13 -11.67
CA LEU A 280 -6.07 -10.01 -11.35
C LEU A 280 -5.82 -11.46 -11.76
N ARG A 281 -5.13 -11.70 -12.88
CA ARG A 281 -4.79 -13.04 -13.35
C ARG A 281 -3.95 -13.83 -12.34
N GLU A 282 -3.07 -13.15 -11.61
CA GLU A 282 -2.22 -13.73 -10.56
C GLU A 282 -2.91 -13.71 -9.19
N LEU A 283 -3.61 -12.62 -8.88
CA LEU A 283 -4.18 -12.39 -7.57
C LEU A 283 -5.41 -13.27 -7.27
N VAL A 284 -6.31 -13.46 -8.25
CA VAL A 284 -7.53 -14.24 -8.04
C VAL A 284 -7.25 -15.69 -7.66
N PRO A 285 -6.40 -16.45 -8.39
CA PRO A 285 -6.09 -17.82 -8.00
C PRO A 285 -5.29 -17.90 -6.69
N PHE A 286 -4.44 -16.91 -6.37
CA PHE A 286 -3.75 -16.84 -5.10
C PHE A 286 -4.72 -16.69 -3.93
N LEU A 287 -5.64 -15.73 -4.00
CA LEU A 287 -6.66 -15.53 -2.97
C LEU A 287 -7.59 -16.74 -2.84
N ALA A 288 -8.01 -17.34 -3.95
CA ALA A 288 -8.88 -18.53 -3.93
C ALA A 288 -8.23 -19.72 -3.19
N ARG A 289 -6.91 -19.86 -3.29
CA ARG A 289 -6.16 -20.91 -2.60
C ARG A 289 -5.97 -20.66 -1.11
N HIS A 290 -5.74 -19.41 -0.71
CA HIS A 290 -5.25 -19.07 0.63
C HIS A 290 -6.23 -18.29 1.49
N VAL A 291 -7.26 -17.71 0.89
CA VAL A 291 -8.37 -17.00 1.54
C VAL A 291 -9.69 -17.63 1.09
N PRO A 292 -9.92 -18.92 1.41
CA PRO A 292 -11.08 -19.62 0.90
C PRO A 292 -12.37 -18.98 1.40
N THR A 293 -13.29 -18.70 0.49
CA THR A 293 -14.66 -18.38 0.83
C THR A 293 -15.30 -19.62 1.42
N LYS A 294 -16.00 -19.50 2.55
CA LYS A 294 -16.81 -20.61 3.03
C LYS A 294 -17.76 -21.03 1.89
N GLU A 295 -17.71 -22.29 1.49
CA GLU A 295 -18.75 -22.86 0.64
C GLU A 295 -20.09 -22.62 1.35
N SER A 296 -20.98 -21.96 0.65
CA SER A 296 -22.37 -21.69 1.10
C SER A 296 -23.19 -22.96 1.18
#